data_a5978baf1f7839bf7ff4bbc77969676b
#
_entry.id   a5978baf1f7839bf7ff4bbc77969676b
#
_cell.length_a   1.000
_cell.length_b   1.000
_cell.length_c   1.000
_cell.angle_alpha   90.00
_cell.angle_beta   90.00
_cell.angle_gamma   90.00
#
_symmetry.space_group_name_H-M   'P 1'
#
loop_
_entity.id
_entity.type
_entity.pdbx_description
1 polymer ?
#
loop_
_entity_poly.entity_id
_entity_poly.type
_entity_poly.pdbx_seq_one_letter_code
_entity_poly.pdbx_strand_id
1 'polypeptide(L)'
;MGTVKTSESGFCFACPLAEGDRVYGLGEANRGINKRGFVYVSDNVDDGLHTENKQRMYAAHNFIVISGQQNLGLFFDYPARIRFDIGFTRRDWLEVTCERADLALYVITGDSACDVVKQFRAIIGRSYIPPKFAFG
;
A
#
# COMPACT_ATOMS: atom_id res chain seq x y z
N MET A 1 -16.96 5.57 -1.18
CA MET A 1 -16.21 6.60 -0.41
C MET A 1 -15.59 5.92 0.80
N GLY A 2 -14.32 6.21 1.10
CA GLY A 2 -13.65 5.63 2.27
C GLY A 2 -14.06 6.32 3.57
N THR A 3 -13.92 5.61 4.67
CA THR A 3 -14.13 6.13 6.04
C THR A 3 -12.82 6.12 6.81
N VAL A 4 -12.60 7.17 7.59
CA VAL A 4 -11.48 7.28 8.53
C VAL A 4 -12.03 7.24 9.95
N LYS A 5 -11.42 6.45 10.81
CA LYS A 5 -11.67 6.44 12.25
C LYS A 5 -10.35 6.62 12.98
N THR A 6 -10.33 7.54 13.91
CA THR A 6 -9.19 7.78 14.81
C THR A 6 -9.65 7.61 16.24
N SER A 7 -8.79 7.07 17.08
CA SER A 7 -8.98 6.95 18.52
C SER A 7 -7.63 7.10 19.22
N GLU A 8 -7.64 7.19 20.55
CA GLU A 8 -6.39 7.14 21.35
C GLU A 8 -5.59 5.87 21.10
N SER A 9 -6.25 4.80 20.67
CA SER A 9 -5.65 3.49 20.40
C SER A 9 -5.22 3.27 18.94
N GLY A 10 -5.34 4.28 18.06
CA GLY A 10 -4.84 4.16 16.69
C GLY A 10 -5.70 4.77 15.61
N PHE A 11 -5.31 4.46 14.37
CA PHE A 11 -5.95 4.91 13.14
C PHE A 11 -6.49 3.71 12.36
N CYS A 12 -7.65 3.88 11.77
CA CYS A 12 -8.24 2.94 10.83
C CYS A 12 -8.80 3.71 9.62
N PHE A 13 -8.35 3.35 8.43
CA PHE A 13 -8.96 3.74 7.16
C PHE A 13 -9.63 2.52 6.54
N ALA A 14 -10.82 2.70 6.00
CA ALA A 14 -11.50 1.62 5.31
C ALA A 14 -12.27 2.14 4.09
N CYS A 15 -12.20 1.39 2.97
CA CYS A 15 -12.98 1.69 1.77
C CYS A 15 -13.44 0.42 1.05
N PRO A 16 -14.57 0.49 0.31
CA PRO A 16 -15.03 -0.64 -0.48
C PRO A 16 -14.08 -0.92 -1.65
N LEU A 17 -13.99 -2.20 -2.03
CA LEU A 17 -13.35 -2.70 -3.24
C LEU A 17 -14.43 -3.30 -4.14
N ALA A 18 -14.57 -2.78 -5.36
CA ALA A 18 -15.44 -3.40 -6.36
C ALA A 18 -14.88 -4.77 -6.81
N GLU A 19 -15.71 -5.62 -7.39
CA GLU A 19 -15.33 -7.00 -7.77
C GLU A 19 -14.12 -7.03 -8.72
N GLY A 20 -14.08 -6.11 -9.68
CA GLY A 20 -13.00 -6.01 -10.67
C GLY A 20 -11.77 -5.22 -10.24
N ASP A 21 -11.77 -4.62 -9.04
CA ASP A 21 -10.64 -3.81 -8.58
C ASP A 21 -9.41 -4.68 -8.31
N ARG A 22 -8.26 -4.17 -8.72
CA ARG A 22 -6.93 -4.73 -8.44
C ARG A 22 -6.15 -3.75 -7.59
N VAL A 23 -5.34 -4.27 -6.68
CA VAL A 23 -4.54 -3.45 -5.78
C VAL A 23 -3.07 -3.75 -5.99
N TYR A 24 -2.28 -2.70 -6.24
CA TYR A 24 -0.84 -2.78 -6.50
C TYR A 24 -0.07 -1.97 -5.46
N GLY A 25 1.20 -2.29 -5.24
CA GLY A 25 2.08 -1.51 -4.37
C GLY A 25 2.67 -2.31 -3.21
N LEU A 26 2.89 -1.66 -2.08
CA LEU A 26 3.45 -2.17 -0.82
C LEU A 26 4.95 -2.50 -0.85
N GLY A 27 5.65 -2.20 -1.96
CA GLY A 27 7.08 -2.50 -2.08
C GLY A 27 7.35 -3.98 -2.29
N GLU A 28 8.36 -4.50 -1.64
CA GLU A 28 8.74 -5.90 -1.73
C GLU A 28 7.74 -6.78 -0.95
N ALA A 29 7.05 -7.65 -1.67
CA ALA A 29 6.10 -8.58 -1.09
C ALA A 29 5.88 -9.78 -2.03
N ASN A 30 5.86 -10.97 -1.48
CA ASN A 30 5.47 -12.18 -2.21
C ASN A 30 4.00 -12.13 -2.69
N ARG A 31 3.48 -13.18 -3.28
CA ARG A 31 2.07 -13.33 -3.70
C ARG A 31 1.67 -12.52 -4.92
N GLY A 32 2.59 -12.35 -5.87
CA GLY A 32 2.29 -11.71 -7.14
C GLY A 32 2.03 -10.20 -7.06
N ILE A 33 1.70 -9.62 -8.21
CA ILE A 33 1.58 -8.17 -8.37
C ILE A 33 0.26 -7.62 -7.82
N ASN A 34 -0.86 -8.34 -7.96
CA ASN A 34 -2.14 -7.97 -7.38
C ASN A 34 -2.17 -8.40 -5.91
N LYS A 35 -2.26 -7.44 -5.02
CA LYS A 35 -2.20 -7.65 -3.57
C LYS A 35 -3.55 -8.02 -2.94
N ARG A 36 -4.64 -8.04 -3.71
CA ARG A 36 -5.97 -8.38 -3.20
C ARG A 36 -6.07 -9.82 -2.72
N GLY A 37 -6.81 -10.05 -1.64
CA GLY A 37 -7.06 -11.35 -1.04
C GLY A 37 -6.08 -11.72 0.08
N PHE A 38 -5.24 -10.78 0.53
CA PHE A 38 -4.22 -11.05 1.55
C PHE A 38 -4.08 -9.93 2.56
N VAL A 39 -3.39 -10.24 3.67
CA VAL A 39 -2.94 -9.28 4.66
C VAL A 39 -1.45 -9.04 4.47
N TYR A 40 -1.05 -7.78 4.50
CA TYR A 40 0.35 -7.34 4.49
C TYR A 40 0.63 -6.46 5.70
N VAL A 41 1.88 -6.50 6.15
CA VAL A 41 2.37 -5.63 7.21
C VAL A 41 3.56 -4.85 6.67
N SER A 42 3.41 -3.54 6.57
CA SER A 42 4.50 -2.64 6.23
C SER A 42 5.38 -2.45 7.46
N ASP A 43 6.43 -3.26 7.52
CA ASP A 43 7.39 -3.34 8.62
C ASP A 43 8.63 -4.08 8.10
N ASN A 44 9.75 -3.38 7.95
CA ASN A 44 10.96 -3.94 7.37
C ASN A 44 11.59 -4.94 8.34
N VAL A 45 11.88 -6.14 7.85
CA VAL A 45 12.50 -7.21 8.63
C VAL A 45 13.61 -7.87 7.83
N ASP A 46 14.72 -8.16 8.50
CA ASP A 46 15.78 -9.01 7.95
C ASP A 46 15.46 -10.47 8.30
N ASP A 47 14.89 -11.18 7.33
CA ASP A 47 14.46 -12.56 7.50
C ASP A 47 14.61 -13.32 6.19
N GLY A 48 15.60 -14.20 6.11
CA GLY A 48 15.96 -14.97 4.91
C GLY A 48 14.94 -16.03 4.49
N LEU A 49 13.91 -16.33 5.28
CA LEU A 49 12.89 -17.33 4.94
C LEU A 49 11.76 -16.71 4.11
N HIS A 50 11.84 -16.77 2.80
CA HIS A 50 10.90 -16.17 1.85
C HIS A 50 9.79 -17.16 1.46
N THR A 51 8.78 -17.31 2.30
CA THR A 51 7.59 -18.13 2.00
C THR A 51 6.48 -17.28 1.38
N GLU A 52 5.59 -17.92 0.59
CA GLU A 52 4.47 -17.23 -0.07
C GLU A 52 3.50 -16.55 0.89
N ASN A 53 3.36 -17.06 2.11
CA ASN A 53 2.47 -16.48 3.13
C ASN A 53 3.12 -15.40 3.99
N LYS A 54 4.35 -15.02 3.71
CA LYS A 54 5.06 -13.99 4.45
C LYS A 54 4.41 -12.63 4.26
N GLN A 55 4.15 -11.93 5.35
CA GLN A 55 3.47 -10.63 5.35
C GLN A 55 4.44 -9.44 5.39
N ARG A 56 5.73 -9.67 5.74
CA ARG A 56 6.77 -8.65 5.91
C ARG A 56 8.03 -9.08 5.19
N MET A 57 8.73 -8.14 4.60
CA MET A 57 10.01 -8.36 3.91
C MET A 57 10.96 -7.18 4.13
N TYR A 58 12.06 -7.10 3.37
CA TYR A 58 13.14 -6.12 3.56
C TYR A 58 12.76 -4.69 3.23
N ALA A 59 11.90 -4.47 2.22
CA ALA A 59 11.56 -3.15 1.71
C ALA A 59 10.04 -2.96 1.63
N ALA A 60 9.46 -2.35 2.68
CA ALA A 60 8.06 -1.99 2.71
C ALA A 60 7.83 -0.58 2.16
N HIS A 61 6.67 -0.35 1.56
CA HIS A 61 6.26 0.93 1.01
C HIS A 61 4.77 1.17 1.28
N ASN A 62 4.44 2.27 1.96
CA ASN A 62 3.08 2.56 2.41
C ASN A 62 2.20 3.21 1.33
N PHE A 63 2.43 2.85 0.07
CA PHE A 63 1.66 3.33 -1.08
C PHE A 63 1.01 2.18 -1.81
N ILE A 64 -0.29 2.32 -2.07
CA ILE A 64 -1.06 1.39 -2.88
C ILE A 64 -1.84 2.13 -3.97
N VAL A 65 -2.07 1.45 -5.08
CA VAL A 65 -2.93 1.89 -6.17
C VAL A 65 -4.08 0.89 -6.31
N ILE A 66 -5.31 1.35 -6.14
CA ILE A 66 -6.52 0.61 -6.49
C ILE A 66 -6.86 0.98 -7.93
N SER A 67 -6.94 -0.01 -8.81
CA SER A 67 -7.23 0.18 -10.24
C SER A 67 -8.39 -0.71 -10.67
N GLY A 68 -9.42 -0.10 -11.22
CA GLY A 68 -10.65 -0.77 -11.64
C GLY A 68 -11.64 0.24 -12.21
N GLN A 69 -12.80 0.40 -11.61
CA GLN A 69 -13.77 1.42 -12.00
C GLN A 69 -13.23 2.84 -11.82
N GLN A 70 -12.38 3.04 -10.83
CA GLN A 70 -11.65 4.28 -10.58
C GLN A 70 -10.19 3.93 -10.33
N ASN A 71 -9.29 4.90 -10.55
CA ASN A 71 -7.89 4.76 -10.21
C ASN A 71 -7.60 5.65 -9.01
N LEU A 72 -7.27 5.02 -7.90
CA LEU A 72 -7.09 5.67 -6.61
C LEU A 72 -5.75 5.27 -6.00
N GLY A 73 -4.89 6.25 -5.70
CA GLY A 73 -3.68 6.07 -4.90
C GLY A 73 -3.95 6.42 -3.46
N LEU A 74 -3.45 5.60 -2.55
CA LEU A 74 -3.47 5.86 -1.12
C LEU A 74 -2.03 5.77 -0.60
N PHE A 75 -1.51 6.91 -0.12
CA PHE A 75 -0.21 6.97 0.51
C PHE A 75 -0.37 7.34 2.00
N PHE A 76 0.06 6.42 2.84
CA PHE A 76 0.06 6.58 4.29
C PHE A 76 1.47 7.00 4.72
N ASP A 77 1.68 8.29 4.92
CA ASP A 77 2.95 8.84 5.38
C ASP A 77 3.06 8.62 6.89
N TYR A 78 3.59 7.45 7.23
CA TYR A 78 3.74 6.96 8.60
C TYR A 78 5.02 6.12 8.72
N PRO A 79 5.92 6.43 9.66
CA PRO A 79 7.25 5.80 9.73
C PRO A 79 7.29 4.48 10.49
N ALA A 80 6.13 3.97 10.96
CA ALA A 80 6.06 2.76 11.76
C ALA A 80 5.13 1.71 11.11
N ARG A 81 4.84 0.65 11.83
CA ARG A 81 4.08 -0.50 11.34
C ARG A 81 2.66 -0.14 10.92
N ILE A 82 2.29 -0.52 9.70
CA ILE A 82 0.93 -0.44 9.16
C ILE A 82 0.49 -1.84 8.72
N ARG A 83 -0.76 -2.20 9.02
CA ARG A 83 -1.39 -3.42 8.54
C ARG A 83 -2.39 -3.08 7.44
N PHE A 84 -2.25 -3.76 6.30
CA PHE A 84 -3.15 -3.67 5.15
C PHE A 84 -3.92 -4.98 5.01
N ASP A 85 -5.22 -4.96 5.22
CA ASP A 85 -6.13 -6.06 4.91
C ASP A 85 -6.82 -5.76 3.58
N ILE A 86 -6.38 -6.40 2.52
CA ILE A 86 -6.81 -6.10 1.16
C ILE A 86 -7.79 -7.18 0.69
N GLY A 87 -9.01 -7.13 1.16
CA GLY A 87 -10.04 -8.09 0.78
C GLY A 87 -9.80 -9.51 1.32
N PHE A 88 -9.04 -9.68 2.39
CA PHE A 88 -8.82 -10.98 3.05
C PHE A 88 -9.93 -11.28 4.04
N THR A 89 -10.13 -10.43 5.03
CA THR A 89 -11.19 -10.59 6.03
C THR A 89 -12.58 -10.35 5.40
N ARG A 90 -12.69 -9.32 4.56
CA ARG A 90 -13.89 -9.00 3.78
C ARG A 90 -13.50 -8.79 2.33
N ARG A 91 -14.00 -9.62 1.43
CA ARG A 91 -13.61 -9.62 0.00
C ARG A 91 -13.85 -8.29 -0.72
N ASP A 92 -14.85 -7.55 -0.29
CA ASP A 92 -15.32 -6.28 -0.85
C ASP A 92 -14.78 -5.05 -0.12
N TRP A 93 -13.72 -5.22 0.69
CA TRP A 93 -13.26 -4.16 1.59
C TRP A 93 -11.74 -4.11 1.73
N LEU A 94 -11.19 -2.91 1.68
CA LEU A 94 -9.83 -2.60 2.12
C LEU A 94 -9.90 -2.01 3.52
N GLU A 95 -9.08 -2.50 4.42
CA GLU A 95 -8.88 -1.92 5.75
C GLU A 95 -7.39 -1.70 6.01
N VAL A 96 -7.03 -0.51 6.46
CA VAL A 96 -5.66 -0.14 6.83
C VAL A 96 -5.65 0.35 8.26
N THR A 97 -4.82 -0.27 9.09
CA THR A 97 -4.74 0.03 10.53
C THR A 97 -3.31 0.27 10.97
N CYS A 98 -3.12 1.22 11.88
CA CYS A 98 -1.87 1.41 12.63
C CYS A 98 -2.14 1.84 14.07
N GLU A 99 -1.14 1.69 14.93
CA GLU A 99 -1.25 1.85 16.38
C GLU A 99 -1.39 3.33 16.83
N ARG A 100 -1.10 4.29 15.95
CA ARG A 100 -1.15 5.72 16.28
C ARG A 100 -1.88 6.48 15.17
N ALA A 101 -2.46 7.61 15.52
CA ALA A 101 -3.21 8.45 14.60
C ALA A 101 -2.40 9.65 14.05
N ASP A 102 -1.11 9.76 14.37
CA ASP A 102 -0.21 10.83 13.94
C ASP A 102 0.39 10.55 12.56
N LEU A 103 -0.45 10.37 11.56
CA LEU A 103 -0.06 10.14 10.17
C LEU A 103 -0.70 11.14 9.21
N ALA A 104 -0.12 11.31 8.02
CA ALA A 104 -0.76 11.97 6.90
C ALA A 104 -1.24 10.93 5.87
N LEU A 105 -2.51 11.02 5.46
CA LEU A 105 -3.07 10.21 4.38
C LEU A 105 -3.24 11.07 3.13
N TYR A 106 -2.51 10.73 2.07
CA TYR A 106 -2.67 11.34 0.75
C TYR A 106 -3.58 10.46 -0.10
N VAL A 107 -4.64 11.07 -0.61
CA VAL A 107 -5.58 10.43 -1.55
C VAL A 107 -5.34 11.04 -2.93
N ILE A 108 -4.95 10.21 -3.89
CA ILE A 108 -4.54 10.62 -5.23
C ILE A 108 -5.50 9.98 -6.23
N THR A 109 -6.12 10.77 -7.08
CA THR A 109 -6.98 10.29 -8.17
C THR A 109 -6.32 10.52 -9.51
N GLY A 110 -6.58 9.65 -10.49
CA GLY A 110 -6.02 9.80 -11.83
C GLY A 110 -6.80 9.02 -12.88
N ASP A 111 -6.58 9.34 -14.16
CA ASP A 111 -7.24 8.68 -15.29
C ASP A 111 -6.74 7.24 -15.48
N SER A 112 -5.57 6.92 -14.96
CA SER A 112 -4.97 5.59 -15.01
C SER A 112 -4.11 5.33 -13.77
N ALA A 113 -3.79 4.06 -13.52
CA ALA A 113 -2.83 3.68 -12.48
C ALA A 113 -1.45 4.35 -12.70
N CYS A 114 -1.02 4.50 -13.96
CA CYS A 114 0.23 5.21 -14.29
C CYS A 114 0.16 6.69 -13.93
N ASP A 115 -0.98 7.34 -14.13
CA ASP A 115 -1.16 8.73 -13.79
C ASP A 115 -1.13 8.95 -12.26
N VAL A 116 -1.81 8.08 -11.52
CA VAL A 116 -1.74 8.05 -10.05
C VAL A 116 -0.28 7.94 -9.56
N VAL A 117 0.51 7.05 -10.16
CA VAL A 117 1.94 6.89 -9.81
C VAL A 117 2.76 8.13 -10.17
N LYS A 118 2.48 8.80 -11.29
CA LYS A 118 3.15 10.06 -11.65
C LYS A 118 2.88 11.15 -10.62
N GLN A 119 1.62 11.29 -10.19
CA GLN A 119 1.24 12.27 -9.17
C GLN A 119 1.87 11.95 -7.82
N PHE A 120 1.90 10.68 -7.42
CA PHE A 120 2.61 10.24 -6.23
C PHE A 120 4.10 10.62 -6.28
N ARG A 121 4.77 10.38 -7.42
CA ARG A 121 6.17 10.79 -7.60
C ARG A 121 6.38 12.31 -7.54
N ALA A 122 5.39 13.12 -7.85
CA ALA A 122 5.47 14.56 -7.66
C ALA A 122 5.47 14.95 -6.18
N ILE A 123 4.83 14.15 -5.32
CA ILE A 123 4.80 14.36 -3.86
C ILE A 123 6.15 13.96 -3.23
N ILE A 124 6.65 12.75 -3.55
CA ILE A 124 7.85 12.19 -2.89
C ILE A 124 9.17 12.54 -3.59
N GLY A 125 9.10 13.14 -4.77
CA GLY A 125 10.26 13.45 -5.60
C GLY A 125 10.63 12.35 -6.60
N ARG A 126 11.67 12.63 -7.41
CA ARG A 126 12.14 11.70 -8.43
C ARG A 126 13.13 10.71 -7.84
N SER A 127 12.97 9.44 -8.19
CA SER A 127 13.98 8.43 -7.88
C SER A 127 15.29 8.71 -8.62
N TYR A 128 16.38 8.49 -7.93
CA TYR A 128 17.71 8.47 -8.57
C TYR A 128 17.78 7.29 -9.56
N ILE A 129 18.31 7.54 -10.74
CA ILE A 129 18.54 6.50 -11.74
C ILE A 129 20.05 6.20 -11.70
N PRO A 130 20.47 5.07 -11.14
CA PRO A 130 21.88 4.72 -11.07
C PRO A 130 22.42 4.36 -12.47
N PRO A 131 23.72 4.54 -12.71
CA PRO A 131 24.35 4.13 -13.96
C PRO A 131 24.28 2.60 -14.13
N LYS A 132 24.33 2.13 -15.40
CA LYS A 132 24.12 0.71 -15.74
C LYS A 132 25.01 -0.26 -14.94
N PHE A 133 26.27 0.13 -14.68
CA PHE A 133 27.22 -0.73 -13.95
C PHE A 133 26.77 -1.01 -12.49
N ALA A 134 25.87 -0.23 -11.92
CA ALA A 134 25.36 -0.48 -10.57
C ALA A 134 24.37 -1.66 -10.50
N PHE A 135 23.97 -2.20 -11.65
CA PHE A 135 23.08 -3.35 -11.73
C PHE A 135 23.82 -4.67 -12.07
N GLY A 136 25.13 -4.68 -12.16
CA GLY A 136 25.96 -5.84 -12.51
C GLY A 136 26.30 -5.93 -13.98
#